data_75fad660a3cb7157a9528becc5fd9035
#
_entry.id   75fad660a3cb7157a9528becc5fd9035
#
_cell.length_a   1.000
_cell.length_b   1.000
_cell.length_c   1.000
_cell.angle_alpha   90.00
_cell.angle_beta   90.00
_cell.angle_gamma   90.00
#
_symmetry.space_group_name_H-M   'P 1'
#
loop_
_entity.id
_entity.type
_entity.pdbx_description
1 polymer ?
#
loop_
_entity_poly.entity_id
_entity_poly.type
_entity_poly.pdbx_seq_one_letter_code
_entity_poly.pdbx_strand_id
1 'polypeptide(L)'
;DKIIDKRNNKNNIGFSNSDKKTKQVMSTNLLDLQPEDLIQFGFIPELIGRLPIIGSLEFLSKDALLSILIDPKNSLIKQYQKMFALENVILDIKPDALQEIVDIAIKRKTGARALRSVMEKIMLNIMYELPSIDGLKSCTINKDTIINNKKPIYTKLKKTAWLIFVTSVTFCNTNNIDI
;
A
#
# COMPACT_ATOMS: atom_id res chain seq x y z
N ASP A 1 -9.36 18.39 -16.84
CA ASP A 1 -10.81 18.38 -16.87
C ASP A 1 -11.37 19.78 -17.23
N LYS A 2 -11.14 20.84 -16.43
CA LYS A 2 -11.72 22.19 -16.64
C LYS A 2 -11.43 22.79 -18.03
N ILE A 3 -10.28 22.52 -18.63
CA ILE A 3 -9.88 23.04 -19.94
C ILE A 3 -10.66 22.32 -21.02
N ILE A 4 -10.76 21.01 -20.93
CA ILE A 4 -11.52 20.16 -21.86
C ILE A 4 -13.01 20.49 -21.79
N ASP A 5 -13.56 20.63 -20.59
CA ASP A 5 -14.95 21.04 -20.37
C ASP A 5 -15.23 22.42 -20.98
N LYS A 6 -14.29 23.35 -20.85
CA LYS A 6 -14.39 24.68 -21.43
C LYS A 6 -14.33 24.65 -22.97
N ARG A 7 -13.55 23.73 -23.55
CA ARG A 7 -13.51 23.52 -25.02
C ARG A 7 -14.83 22.94 -25.50
N ASN A 8 -15.34 21.91 -24.83
CA ASN A 8 -16.57 21.21 -25.23
C ASN A 8 -17.83 22.07 -25.00
N ASN A 9 -17.82 22.94 -23.98
CA ASN A 9 -18.95 23.82 -23.68
C ASN A 9 -19.00 25.12 -24.53
N LYS A 10 -17.94 25.45 -25.30
CA LYS A 10 -17.97 26.62 -26.20
C LYS A 10 -19.05 26.55 -27.28
N ASN A 11 -19.58 25.36 -27.57
CA ASN A 11 -20.62 25.16 -28.60
C ASN A 11 -22.06 25.23 -28.08
N ASN A 12 -22.27 25.39 -26.76
CA ASN A 12 -23.61 25.49 -26.18
C ASN A 12 -23.95 26.94 -25.83
N ILE A 13 -24.23 27.74 -26.84
CA ILE A 13 -24.91 29.03 -26.70
C ILE A 13 -26.41 28.74 -26.72
N GLY A 14 -26.99 28.40 -25.56
CA GLY A 14 -28.44 28.19 -25.41
C GLY A 14 -28.79 27.96 -23.95
N PHE A 15 -29.85 28.61 -23.48
CA PHE A 15 -30.46 28.43 -22.17
C PHE A 15 -30.97 26.98 -22.01
N SER A 16 -30.18 26.08 -21.56
CA SER A 16 -30.64 24.76 -21.14
C SER A 16 -30.31 24.55 -19.67
N ASN A 17 -31.38 24.25 -18.91
CA ASN A 17 -31.42 24.01 -17.48
C ASN A 17 -30.25 23.11 -16.99
N SER A 18 -29.36 23.72 -16.23
CA SER A 18 -28.09 23.11 -15.72
C SER A 18 -28.26 22.46 -14.35
N ASP A 19 -29.23 21.57 -14.16
CA ASP A 19 -29.43 21.04 -12.82
C ASP A 19 -29.54 19.52 -12.73
N LYS A 20 -28.80 18.71 -13.44
CA LYS A 20 -28.77 17.27 -13.04
C LYS A 20 -27.62 16.37 -13.60
N LYS A 21 -26.57 16.90 -14.22
CA LYS A 21 -25.54 16.02 -14.80
C LYS A 21 -24.10 16.13 -14.21
N THR A 22 -23.94 16.75 -13.07
CA THR A 22 -22.60 17.11 -12.55
C THR A 22 -21.84 15.99 -11.80
N LYS A 23 -22.37 14.78 -11.67
CA LYS A 23 -21.73 13.74 -10.84
C LYS A 23 -21.15 12.51 -11.55
N GLN A 24 -21.34 12.34 -12.86
CA GLN A 24 -20.87 11.15 -13.58
C GLN A 24 -19.90 11.38 -14.74
N VAL A 25 -19.48 12.62 -15.01
CA VAL A 25 -18.69 12.98 -16.21
C VAL A 25 -17.18 13.10 -15.94
N MET A 26 -16.71 12.75 -14.74
CA MET A 26 -15.30 13.02 -14.34
C MET A 26 -14.25 12.10 -14.96
N SER A 27 -14.62 11.01 -15.62
CA SER A 27 -13.63 10.03 -16.12
C SER A 27 -13.50 9.94 -17.63
N THR A 28 -14.50 10.41 -18.39
CA THR A 28 -14.53 10.28 -19.87
C THR A 28 -13.83 11.42 -20.60
N ASN A 29 -13.72 12.59 -19.98
CA ASN A 29 -13.19 13.78 -20.66
C ASN A 29 -11.68 13.75 -20.93
N LEU A 30 -10.91 12.94 -20.16
CA LEU A 30 -9.47 12.83 -20.37
C LEU A 30 -9.09 12.00 -21.60
N LEU A 31 -10.01 11.18 -22.12
CA LEU A 31 -9.77 10.39 -23.35
C LEU A 31 -9.68 11.26 -24.58
N ASP A 32 -10.35 12.44 -24.59
CA ASP A 32 -10.34 13.41 -25.67
C ASP A 32 -9.26 14.48 -25.53
N LEU A 33 -8.17 14.19 -24.83
CA LEU A 33 -7.10 15.14 -24.61
C LEU A 33 -6.38 15.48 -25.93
N GLN A 34 -6.34 16.77 -26.27
CA GLN A 34 -5.67 17.28 -27.46
C GLN A 34 -4.39 18.05 -27.09
N PRO A 35 -3.40 18.15 -28.02
CA PRO A 35 -2.18 18.92 -27.80
C PRO A 35 -2.43 20.36 -27.36
N GLU A 36 -3.49 21.00 -27.91
CA GLU A 36 -3.88 22.37 -27.61
C GLU A 36 -4.30 22.55 -26.15
N ASP A 37 -4.92 21.52 -25.54
CA ASP A 37 -5.32 21.54 -24.14
C ASP A 37 -4.09 21.57 -23.20
N LEU A 38 -3.00 20.94 -23.61
CA LEU A 38 -1.73 20.95 -22.87
C LEU A 38 -1.05 22.32 -22.97
N ILE A 39 -1.13 22.99 -24.13
CA ILE A 39 -0.64 24.36 -24.30
C ILE A 39 -1.42 25.31 -23.40
N GLN A 40 -2.76 25.17 -23.34
CA GLN A 40 -3.61 25.98 -22.46
C GLN A 40 -3.33 25.68 -20.98
N PHE A 41 -2.88 24.47 -20.64
CA PHE A 41 -2.48 24.10 -19.29
C PHE A 41 -1.14 24.73 -18.88
N GLY A 42 -0.33 25.21 -19.86
CA GLY A 42 0.94 25.88 -19.63
C GLY A 42 2.17 25.15 -20.12
N PHE A 43 2.01 24.11 -20.91
CA PHE A 43 3.17 23.48 -21.56
C PHE A 43 3.67 24.32 -22.74
N ILE A 44 4.99 24.28 -22.93
CA ILE A 44 5.64 25.00 -24.05
C ILE A 44 5.29 24.30 -25.38
N PRO A 45 4.83 25.04 -26.40
CA PRO A 45 4.43 24.47 -27.69
C PRO A 45 5.51 23.62 -28.36
N GLU A 46 6.78 24.04 -28.28
CA GLU A 46 7.93 23.32 -28.85
C GLU A 46 8.14 21.95 -28.21
N LEU A 47 7.85 21.83 -26.92
CA LEU A 47 7.91 20.55 -26.22
C LEU A 47 6.81 19.61 -26.69
N ILE A 48 5.59 20.10 -26.80
CA ILE A 48 4.43 19.31 -27.25
C ILE A 48 4.62 18.85 -28.70
N GLY A 49 5.15 19.69 -29.58
CA GLY A 49 5.45 19.32 -30.94
C GLY A 49 6.49 18.19 -31.09
N ARG A 50 7.28 17.91 -30.04
CA ARG A 50 8.24 16.79 -29.99
C ARG A 50 7.70 15.55 -29.32
N LEU A 51 6.54 15.59 -28.68
CA LEU A 51 5.88 14.47 -28.04
C LEU A 51 4.84 13.88 -29.00
N PRO A 52 5.16 12.77 -29.69
CA PRO A 52 4.28 12.23 -30.74
C PRO A 52 3.03 11.53 -30.18
N ILE A 53 3.05 11.17 -28.89
CA ILE A 53 1.96 10.39 -28.26
C ILE A 53 1.56 11.04 -26.94
N ILE A 54 0.27 11.31 -26.81
CA ILE A 54 -0.35 11.78 -25.58
C ILE A 54 -1.30 10.68 -25.11
N GLY A 55 -1.06 10.16 -23.90
CA GLY A 55 -1.91 9.14 -23.31
C GLY A 55 -2.58 9.66 -22.05
N SER A 56 -3.86 9.36 -21.91
CA SER A 56 -4.62 9.61 -20.68
C SER A 56 -4.67 8.34 -19.84
N LEU A 57 -4.71 8.50 -18.52
CA LEU A 57 -4.85 7.41 -17.57
C LEU A 57 -6.17 7.55 -16.82
N GLU A 58 -6.85 6.43 -16.67
CA GLU A 58 -8.07 6.36 -15.85
C GLU A 58 -7.74 6.21 -14.37
N PHE A 59 -8.71 6.53 -13.52
CA PHE A 59 -8.60 6.30 -12.09
C PHE A 59 -8.63 4.79 -11.80
N LEU A 60 -7.73 4.35 -10.91
CA LEU A 60 -7.66 2.96 -10.51
C LEU A 60 -8.87 2.58 -9.63
N SER A 61 -9.49 1.44 -9.93
CA SER A 61 -10.53 0.84 -9.10
C SER A 61 -9.94 0.29 -7.79
N LYS A 62 -10.80 0.01 -6.81
CA LYS A 62 -10.37 -0.62 -5.54
C LYS A 62 -9.69 -1.96 -5.79
N ASP A 63 -10.27 -2.79 -6.67
CA ASP A 63 -9.75 -4.12 -6.98
C ASP A 63 -8.39 -4.05 -7.68
N ALA A 64 -8.22 -3.08 -8.59
CA ALA A 64 -6.93 -2.84 -9.23
C ALA A 64 -5.84 -2.42 -8.22
N LEU A 65 -6.19 -1.60 -7.22
CA LEU A 65 -5.25 -1.21 -6.16
C LEU A 65 -4.90 -2.38 -5.23
N LEU A 66 -5.84 -3.29 -4.93
CA LEU A 66 -5.58 -4.52 -4.20
C LEU A 66 -4.65 -5.45 -4.98
N SER A 67 -4.93 -5.65 -6.28
CA SER A 67 -4.06 -6.46 -7.15
C SER A 67 -2.64 -5.90 -7.22
N ILE A 68 -2.46 -4.59 -7.30
CA ILE A 68 -1.14 -3.94 -7.27
C ILE A 68 -0.38 -4.23 -5.96
N LEU A 69 -1.08 -4.37 -4.83
CA LEU A 69 -0.45 -4.69 -3.55
C LEU A 69 0.03 -6.13 -3.45
N ILE A 70 -0.69 -7.10 -4.07
CA ILE A 70 -0.52 -8.54 -3.85
C ILE A 70 0.19 -9.23 -5.01
N ASP A 71 -0.28 -9.02 -6.26
CA ASP A 71 0.05 -9.86 -7.42
C ASP A 71 1.48 -9.70 -7.92
N PRO A 72 2.05 -8.51 -8.09
CA PRO A 72 3.36 -8.34 -8.70
C PRO A 72 4.45 -9.18 -8.03
N LYS A 73 5.42 -9.66 -8.82
CA LYS A 73 6.59 -10.39 -8.29
C LYS A 73 7.31 -9.62 -7.19
N ASN A 74 7.36 -8.29 -7.32
CA ASN A 74 7.95 -7.38 -6.34
C ASN A 74 6.89 -6.46 -5.73
N SER A 75 5.76 -7.04 -5.26
CA SER A 75 4.70 -6.28 -4.59
C SER A 75 5.20 -5.67 -3.28
N LEU A 76 4.58 -4.57 -2.84
CA LEU A 76 4.93 -3.90 -1.60
C LEU A 76 4.88 -4.85 -0.39
N ILE A 77 3.86 -5.69 -0.32
CA ILE A 77 3.73 -6.69 0.76
C ILE A 77 4.91 -7.64 0.78
N LYS A 78 5.30 -8.19 -0.38
CA LYS A 78 6.44 -9.12 -0.49
C LYS A 78 7.78 -8.46 -0.14
N GLN A 79 7.93 -7.15 -0.43
CA GLN A 79 9.11 -6.39 0.00
C GLN A 79 9.21 -6.34 1.53
N TYR A 80 8.12 -5.96 2.21
CA TYR A 80 8.11 -5.93 3.68
C TYR A 80 8.24 -7.33 4.29
N GLN A 81 7.59 -8.35 3.71
CA GLN A 81 7.78 -9.74 4.16
C GLN A 81 9.24 -10.17 4.13
N LYS A 82 9.98 -9.80 3.07
CA LYS A 82 11.42 -10.08 2.99
C LYS A 82 12.22 -9.33 4.06
N MET A 83 11.88 -8.06 4.34
CA MET A 83 12.54 -7.28 5.39
C MET A 83 12.32 -7.90 6.77
N PHE A 84 11.08 -8.33 7.07
CA PHE A 84 10.78 -9.02 8.33
C PHE A 84 11.43 -10.40 8.42
N ALA A 85 11.57 -11.11 7.31
CA ALA A 85 12.25 -12.39 7.26
C ALA A 85 13.76 -12.28 7.59
N LEU A 86 14.41 -11.14 7.30
CA LEU A 86 15.79 -10.89 7.73
C LEU A 86 15.94 -10.85 9.26
N GLU A 87 14.89 -10.44 9.97
CA GLU A 87 14.80 -10.46 11.44
C GLU A 87 14.19 -11.79 11.96
N ASN A 88 14.05 -12.80 11.10
CA ASN A 88 13.42 -14.10 11.42
C ASN A 88 11.96 -13.98 11.89
N VAL A 89 11.23 -12.96 11.46
CA VAL A 89 9.85 -12.70 11.79
C VAL A 89 8.95 -12.88 10.56
N ILE A 90 7.85 -13.60 10.73
CA ILE A 90 6.85 -13.77 9.67
C ILE A 90 5.86 -12.60 9.74
N LEU A 91 5.78 -11.82 8.67
CA LEU A 91 4.78 -10.77 8.53
C LEU A 91 3.50 -11.33 7.90
N ASP A 92 2.40 -11.23 8.62
CA ASP A 92 1.05 -11.56 8.14
C ASP A 92 0.17 -10.32 8.15
N ILE A 93 -0.46 -10.00 7.01
CA ILE A 93 -1.37 -8.88 6.87
C ILE A 93 -2.74 -9.43 6.52
N LYS A 94 -3.72 -9.19 7.39
CA LYS A 94 -5.08 -9.68 7.17
C LYS A 94 -5.75 -8.97 5.98
N PRO A 95 -6.66 -9.66 5.26
CA PRO A 95 -7.36 -9.08 4.11
C PRO A 95 -8.15 -7.82 4.47
N ASP A 96 -8.74 -7.76 5.67
CA ASP A 96 -9.44 -6.57 6.16
C ASP A 96 -8.52 -5.35 6.29
N ALA A 97 -7.27 -5.59 6.71
CA ALA A 97 -6.24 -4.56 6.79
C ALA A 97 -5.84 -4.05 5.39
N LEU A 98 -5.74 -4.94 4.41
CA LEU A 98 -5.43 -4.55 3.03
C LEU A 98 -6.51 -3.66 2.42
N GLN A 99 -7.77 -3.98 2.66
CA GLN A 99 -8.90 -3.16 2.21
C GLN A 99 -8.85 -1.76 2.82
N GLU A 100 -8.54 -1.64 4.11
CA GLU A 100 -8.43 -0.35 4.78
C GLU A 100 -7.26 0.49 4.23
N ILE A 101 -6.12 -0.14 3.93
CA ILE A 101 -4.98 0.54 3.28
C ILE A 101 -5.41 1.13 1.93
N VAL A 102 -6.15 0.36 1.14
CA VAL A 102 -6.67 0.81 -0.16
C VAL A 102 -7.67 1.97 0.02
N ASP A 103 -8.58 1.88 0.98
CA ASP A 103 -9.56 2.95 1.24
C ASP A 103 -8.87 4.26 1.67
N ILE A 104 -7.83 4.18 2.49
CA ILE A 104 -7.01 5.35 2.85
C ILE A 104 -6.28 5.91 1.62
N ALA A 105 -5.76 5.04 0.75
CA ALA A 105 -5.05 5.45 -0.45
C ALA A 105 -5.98 6.17 -1.44
N ILE A 106 -7.20 5.69 -1.62
CA ILE A 106 -8.22 6.33 -2.47
C ILE A 106 -8.57 7.73 -1.94
N LYS A 107 -8.76 7.88 -0.62
CA LYS A 107 -9.02 9.18 0.01
C LYS A 107 -7.93 10.21 -0.29
N ARG A 108 -6.67 9.78 -0.49
CA ARG A 108 -5.55 10.66 -0.82
C ARG A 108 -5.50 11.11 -2.29
N LYS A 109 -6.30 10.51 -3.18
CA LYS A 109 -6.42 10.88 -4.61
C LYS A 109 -5.10 10.86 -5.41
N THR A 110 -4.07 10.19 -4.93
CA THR A 110 -2.74 10.10 -5.59
C THR A 110 -2.48 8.73 -6.25
N GLY A 111 -3.52 7.92 -6.42
CA GLY A 111 -3.46 6.61 -7.05
C GLY A 111 -2.53 5.63 -6.33
N ALA A 112 -1.84 4.78 -7.08
CA ALA A 112 -0.96 3.74 -6.53
C ALA A 112 0.20 4.27 -5.67
N ARG A 113 0.65 5.52 -5.88
CA ARG A 113 1.69 6.15 -5.04
C ARG A 113 1.25 6.29 -3.59
N ALA A 114 -0.05 6.49 -3.35
CA ALA A 114 -0.59 6.58 -2.00
C ALA A 114 -0.41 5.26 -1.22
N LEU A 115 -0.52 4.10 -1.88
CA LEU A 115 -0.35 2.79 -1.25
C LEU A 115 1.02 2.67 -0.59
N ARG A 116 2.08 3.07 -1.30
CA ARG A 116 3.44 3.04 -0.77
C ARG A 116 3.58 3.94 0.47
N SER A 117 3.13 5.19 0.35
CA SER A 117 3.20 6.15 1.46
C SER A 117 2.38 5.75 2.69
N VAL A 118 1.23 5.08 2.49
CA VAL A 118 0.42 4.54 3.60
C VAL A 118 1.12 3.36 4.26
N MET A 119 1.65 2.42 3.47
CA MET A 119 2.40 1.27 3.96
C MET A 119 3.64 1.69 4.73
N GLU A 120 4.44 2.62 4.18
CA GLU A 120 5.64 3.14 4.85
C GLU A 120 5.30 3.74 6.22
N LYS A 121 4.23 4.54 6.31
CA LYS A 121 3.80 5.14 7.58
C LYS A 121 3.42 4.09 8.64
N ILE A 122 2.74 3.01 8.23
CA ILE A 122 2.32 1.94 9.14
C ILE A 122 3.54 1.11 9.58
N MET A 123 4.37 0.74 8.60
CA MET A 123 5.49 -0.16 8.83
C MET A 123 6.66 0.47 9.59
N LEU A 124 6.85 1.78 9.46
CA LEU A 124 7.98 2.49 10.09
C LEU A 124 8.05 2.23 11.59
N ASN A 125 6.95 2.43 12.29
CA ASN A 125 6.89 2.24 13.73
C ASN A 125 7.09 0.77 14.13
N ILE A 126 6.50 -0.15 13.37
CA ILE A 126 6.57 -1.59 13.62
C ILE A 126 8.01 -2.07 13.42
N MET A 127 8.66 -1.65 12.34
CA MET A 127 10.05 -2.03 12.05
C MET A 127 11.05 -1.46 13.05
N TYR A 128 10.76 -0.28 13.59
CA TYR A 128 11.58 0.33 14.63
C TYR A 128 11.50 -0.45 15.97
N GLU A 129 10.31 -0.91 16.34
CA GLU A 129 10.12 -1.70 17.57
C GLU A 129 10.59 -3.15 17.43
N LEU A 130 10.63 -3.70 16.21
CA LEU A 130 10.87 -5.12 15.94
C LEU A 130 12.16 -5.67 16.58
N PRO A 131 13.34 -5.04 16.42
CA PRO A 131 14.61 -5.55 16.98
C PRO A 131 14.64 -5.55 18.51
N SER A 132 13.79 -4.72 19.15
CA SER A 132 13.73 -4.60 20.61
C SER A 132 12.91 -5.71 21.28
N ILE A 133 12.23 -6.56 20.50
CA ILE A 133 11.33 -7.60 21.01
C ILE A 133 11.98 -8.97 20.82
N ASP A 134 12.57 -9.52 21.88
CA ASP A 134 13.19 -10.83 21.84
C ASP A 134 12.18 -11.98 21.65
N GLY A 135 12.55 -12.95 20.81
CA GLY A 135 11.78 -14.19 20.62
C GLY A 135 10.50 -14.02 19.81
N LEU A 136 10.42 -13.01 18.95
CA LEU A 136 9.28 -12.79 18.08
C LEU A 136 9.26 -13.82 16.93
N LYS A 137 8.11 -14.48 16.73
CA LYS A 137 7.90 -15.44 15.63
C LYS A 137 7.11 -14.84 14.48
N SER A 138 6.03 -14.15 14.80
CA SER A 138 5.18 -13.54 13.77
C SER A 138 4.59 -12.21 14.23
N CYS A 139 4.37 -11.33 13.27
CA CYS A 139 3.72 -10.04 13.42
C CYS A 139 2.48 -10.02 12.53
N THR A 140 1.29 -9.92 13.13
CA THR A 140 0.02 -9.88 12.40
C THR A 140 -0.57 -8.48 12.45
N ILE A 141 -0.83 -7.92 11.28
CA ILE A 141 -1.43 -6.58 11.11
C ILE A 141 -2.91 -6.73 10.85
N ASN A 142 -3.71 -6.13 11.72
CA ASN A 142 -5.16 -6.08 11.64
C ASN A 142 -5.64 -4.67 11.24
N LYS A 143 -6.93 -4.56 10.92
CA LYS A 143 -7.62 -3.30 10.64
C LYS A 143 -7.41 -2.26 11.76
N ASP A 144 -7.52 -2.66 13.03
CA ASP A 144 -7.33 -1.78 14.18
C ASP A 144 -5.94 -1.15 14.28
N THR A 145 -4.92 -1.87 13.82
CA THR A 145 -3.54 -1.36 13.76
C THR A 145 -3.44 -0.18 12.78
N ILE A 146 -4.22 -0.20 11.71
CA ILE A 146 -4.20 0.83 10.66
C ILE A 146 -4.99 2.06 11.07
N ILE A 147 -6.22 1.87 11.60
CA ILE A 147 -7.14 2.96 11.94
C ILE A 147 -6.71 3.67 13.21
N ASN A 148 -6.42 2.91 14.27
CA ASN A 148 -6.22 3.40 15.62
C ASN A 148 -4.73 3.49 16.02
N ASN A 149 -3.80 3.21 15.11
CA ASN A 149 -2.36 3.08 15.40
C ASN A 149 -2.08 2.14 16.60
N LYS A 150 -2.93 1.14 16.80
CA LYS A 150 -2.72 0.13 17.85
C LYS A 150 -1.53 -0.74 17.49
N LYS A 151 -0.87 -1.28 18.50
CA LYS A 151 0.23 -2.23 18.31
C LYS A 151 -0.26 -3.46 17.55
N PRO A 152 0.52 -4.00 16.60
CA PRO A 152 0.19 -5.25 15.92
C PRO A 152 0.19 -6.42 16.90
N ILE A 153 -0.40 -7.53 16.50
CA ILE A 153 -0.42 -8.73 17.32
C ILE A 153 0.90 -9.46 17.12
N TYR A 154 1.69 -9.51 18.18
CA TYR A 154 2.95 -10.22 18.22
C TYR A 154 2.78 -11.63 18.79
N THR A 155 3.22 -12.65 18.03
CA THR A 155 3.30 -14.03 18.52
C THR A 155 4.73 -14.35 18.84
N LYS A 156 5.00 -14.70 20.11
CA LYS A 156 6.33 -15.10 20.57
C LYS A 156 6.52 -16.61 20.45
N LEU A 157 7.73 -17.05 20.18
CA LEU A 157 8.10 -18.44 20.36
C LEU A 157 7.92 -18.80 21.85
N LYS A 158 7.05 -19.76 22.16
CA LYS A 158 7.10 -20.38 23.48
C LYS A 158 8.51 -20.99 23.59
N LYS A 159 9.31 -20.55 24.56
CA LYS A 159 10.53 -21.25 24.95
C LYS A 159 10.10 -22.65 25.42
N THR A 160 10.00 -23.57 24.48
CA THR A 160 9.72 -24.95 24.80
C THR A 160 10.95 -25.48 25.53
N ALA A 161 10.72 -26.17 26.62
CA ALA A 161 11.54 -26.78 27.60
C ALA A 161 12.75 -27.64 27.11
N TRP A 162 13.48 -27.18 26.12
CA TRP A 162 14.72 -27.80 25.67
C TRP A 162 15.85 -27.61 26.69
N LEU A 163 15.77 -26.55 27.51
CA LEU A 163 16.70 -26.31 28.60
C LEU A 163 16.56 -27.31 29.76
N ILE A 164 15.36 -27.92 29.94
CA ILE A 164 15.17 -28.93 31.00
C ILE A 164 15.80 -30.26 30.60
N PHE A 165 15.87 -30.55 29.29
CA PHE A 165 16.49 -31.79 28.83
C PHE A 165 18.02 -31.77 28.88
N VAL A 166 18.67 -30.63 28.65
CA VAL A 166 20.14 -30.50 28.73
C VAL A 166 20.60 -30.51 30.17
N THR A 167 19.85 -29.92 31.11
CA THR A 167 20.22 -29.95 32.55
C THR A 167 19.97 -31.32 33.19
N SER A 168 19.01 -32.11 32.71
CA SER A 168 18.77 -33.47 33.22
C SER A 168 19.82 -34.48 32.70
N VAL A 169 20.35 -34.28 31.49
CA VAL A 169 21.39 -35.14 30.92
C VAL A 169 22.77 -34.88 31.57
N THR A 170 23.05 -33.63 31.93
CA THR A 170 24.31 -33.30 32.67
C THR A 170 24.26 -33.74 34.13
N PHE A 171 23.09 -33.87 34.77
CA PHE A 171 22.97 -34.31 36.15
C PHE A 171 23.06 -35.85 36.32
N CYS A 172 22.76 -36.62 35.23
CA CYS A 172 22.91 -38.09 35.29
C CYS A 172 24.34 -38.60 35.02
N ASN A 173 25.27 -37.74 34.58
CA ASN A 173 26.63 -38.21 34.23
C ASN A 173 27.70 -37.92 35.28
N THR A 174 27.33 -37.37 36.45
CA THR A 174 28.27 -37.10 37.55
C THR A 174 28.20 -38.09 38.73
N ASN A 175 27.34 -39.11 38.67
CA ASN A 175 27.17 -40.08 39.76
C ASN A 175 27.69 -41.49 39.44
N ASN A 176 28.64 -41.64 38.51
CA ASN A 176 29.21 -42.95 38.23
C ASN A 176 30.74 -42.90 38.02
N ILE A 177 31.45 -42.33 38.99
CA ILE A 177 32.87 -42.57 39.14
C ILE A 177 33.13 -42.67 40.67
N ASP A 178 32.90 -43.85 41.21
CA ASP A 178 33.57 -44.38 42.43
C ASP A 178 33.51 -45.89 42.35
N ILE A 179 34.59 -46.51 41.93
CA ILE A 179 35.30 -47.69 42.44
C ILE A 179 36.47 -47.96 41.52
#